data_83206c13a175e422e27c03a56bab5264
#
_entry.id   83206c13a175e422e27c03a56bab5264
#
_cell.length_a   1.000
_cell.length_b   1.000
_cell.length_c   1.000
_cell.angle_alpha   90.00
_cell.angle_beta   90.00
_cell.angle_gamma   90.00
#
_symmetry.space_group_name_H-M   'P 1'
#
loop_
_entity.id
_entity.type
_entity.pdbx_description
1 polymer ?
#
loop_
_entity_poly.entity_id
_entity_poly.type
_entity_poly.pdbx_seq_one_letter_code
_entity_poly.pdbx_strand_id
1 'polypeptide(L)'
;MKKFLALSVFAALSHSAWADVNYSLAVTQPEHHLGEVSVEFPQTAQAHLDVKLPAWRTGRYEILNLANGVRFFEAKDDSGKALRWEKIDASTWRIHLDKATQVKVDYQIYANELGKRARHIDDSHAFIDASGFFMFSESFRQEPVTVNLDVPKAWRSVSGMANAGSKHSFKAADYDVLVDSPIETGISEQHKFAVDGRDYELVIWGEGNYDVDQMLEDLKKLVTTGSVIWDDYPYQRYVFMVHATSGAGGATEHLNSTIIQRPRDRFGSREDYLAFISTATHEFIHTWNVKAYRPEGLVPYDYTHMNFDKLLWIAEGSTSYFEDHLMVRAGISTTDEFLKTLTKTVNRHLLTPGRKVQSATETSFDKWIGQGGDHARNYSTNIYLEGSLISMALDIDLLSKSQGKQSYRDVHRALYNQYKMPHGFSANDVKTVLNDLTGRDYSQWWADNVDAPAAIDFDALFAKVGLELKRPKDAKAVASVDAMAKNTGELLTLTHVRRDGAAWQAGLTTDDKIVAINKKHVGKDLTASLETFKAGDKVTVDFIRRDTLQSTTLVLSNDFDKDKKLVANEDATAEQMALFKAWMGVDHPNLAKK
;
A
#
# COMPACT_ATOMS: atom_id res chain seq x y z
N MET A 1 -37.36 -52.15 46.54
CA MET A 1 -37.74 -51.07 45.63
C MET A 1 -37.12 -49.78 46.17
N LYS A 2 -35.96 -49.40 45.66
CA LYS A 2 -35.29 -48.11 46.01
C LYS A 2 -35.46 -47.18 44.81
N LYS A 3 -36.18 -46.08 45.01
CA LYS A 3 -36.34 -45.00 44.02
C LYS A 3 -35.11 -44.14 44.02
N PHE A 4 -34.43 -44.08 42.88
CA PHE A 4 -33.38 -43.08 42.63
C PHE A 4 -34.05 -41.78 42.14
N LEU A 5 -33.86 -40.70 42.85
CA LEU A 5 -34.19 -39.35 42.41
C LEU A 5 -32.98 -38.81 41.63
N ALA A 6 -33.16 -38.59 40.34
CA ALA A 6 -32.15 -37.88 39.54
C ALA A 6 -32.35 -36.36 39.68
N LEU A 7 -31.40 -35.68 40.30
CA LEU A 7 -31.36 -34.24 40.38
C LEU A 7 -30.69 -33.70 39.10
N SER A 8 -31.50 -33.13 38.20
CA SER A 8 -30.98 -32.42 37.01
C SER A 8 -30.52 -31.02 37.44
N VAL A 9 -29.23 -30.81 37.50
CA VAL A 9 -28.65 -29.47 37.66
C VAL A 9 -28.70 -28.79 36.28
N PHE A 10 -29.63 -27.89 36.11
CA PHE A 10 -29.59 -26.91 35.01
C PHE A 10 -28.49 -25.89 35.32
N ALA A 11 -27.33 -25.99 34.66
CA ALA A 11 -26.37 -24.92 34.58
C ALA A 11 -26.98 -23.82 33.70
N ALA A 12 -27.50 -22.77 34.32
CA ALA A 12 -27.82 -21.54 33.62
C ALA A 12 -26.52 -20.94 33.14
N LEU A 13 -26.21 -21.10 31.85
CA LEU A 13 -25.24 -20.25 31.15
C LEU A 13 -25.82 -18.83 31.17
N SER A 14 -25.43 -18.05 32.14
CA SER A 14 -25.61 -16.60 32.08
C SER A 14 -24.82 -16.10 30.88
N HIS A 15 -25.48 -15.84 29.76
CA HIS A 15 -24.98 -14.97 28.74
C HIS A 15 -24.88 -13.60 29.41
N SER A 16 -23.69 -13.21 29.86
CA SER A 16 -23.38 -11.83 30.14
C SER A 16 -23.64 -11.08 28.83
N ALA A 17 -24.62 -10.21 28.82
CA ALA A 17 -24.79 -9.26 27.73
C ALA A 17 -23.48 -8.46 27.67
N TRP A 18 -22.71 -8.69 26.64
CA TRP A 18 -21.47 -7.96 26.37
C TRP A 18 -21.91 -6.52 26.11
N ALA A 19 -21.38 -5.59 26.89
CA ALA A 19 -21.71 -4.19 26.71
C ALA A 19 -20.76 -3.63 25.65
N ASP A 20 -21.31 -3.00 24.61
CA ASP A 20 -20.55 -2.40 23.52
C ASP A 20 -19.60 -1.32 24.05
N VAL A 21 -18.42 -1.17 23.43
CA VAL A 21 -17.60 0.04 23.58
C VAL A 21 -18.23 1.12 22.71
N ASN A 22 -18.58 2.25 23.33
CA ASN A 22 -19.25 3.35 22.64
C ASN A 22 -18.28 4.48 22.36
N TYR A 23 -18.10 4.82 21.10
CA TYR A 23 -17.34 5.96 20.63
C TYR A 23 -18.27 7.07 20.15
N SER A 24 -17.93 8.30 20.50
CA SER A 24 -18.59 9.50 19.97
C SER A 24 -17.53 10.50 19.51
N LEU A 25 -17.77 11.12 18.37
CA LEU A 25 -16.95 12.22 17.85
C LEU A 25 -17.88 13.39 17.50
N ALA A 26 -17.62 14.55 18.10
CA ALA A 26 -18.28 15.79 17.73
C ALA A 26 -17.30 16.71 16.98
N VAL A 27 -17.74 17.21 15.82
CA VAL A 27 -17.00 18.16 14.99
C VAL A 27 -17.70 19.51 15.09
N THR A 28 -17.31 20.31 16.09
CA THR A 28 -17.97 21.56 16.43
C THR A 28 -17.31 22.80 15.82
N GLN A 29 -16.03 22.74 15.54
CA GLN A 29 -15.22 23.81 14.93
C GLN A 29 -14.31 23.22 13.84
N PRO A 30 -14.88 22.80 12.72
CA PRO A 30 -14.14 22.06 11.68
C PRO A 30 -13.00 22.89 11.07
N GLU A 31 -13.14 24.22 10.98
CA GLU A 31 -12.11 25.13 10.45
C GLU A 31 -10.84 25.17 11.31
N HIS A 32 -10.89 24.68 12.55
CA HIS A 32 -9.74 24.60 13.46
C HIS A 32 -9.18 23.18 13.56
N HIS A 33 -9.70 22.25 12.76
CA HIS A 33 -9.26 20.85 12.73
C HIS A 33 -9.43 20.11 14.07
N LEU A 34 -10.43 20.49 14.86
CA LEU A 34 -10.65 19.95 16.19
C LEU A 34 -11.86 19.01 16.23
N GLY A 35 -11.68 17.88 16.90
CA GLY A 35 -12.73 16.94 17.22
C GLY A 35 -12.77 16.65 18.72
N GLU A 36 -13.97 16.61 19.30
CA GLU A 36 -14.21 16.19 20.68
C GLU A 36 -14.59 14.71 20.69
N VAL A 37 -13.77 13.90 21.32
CA VAL A 37 -13.95 12.43 21.37
C VAL A 37 -14.36 12.01 22.76
N SER A 38 -15.36 11.13 22.83
CA SER A 38 -15.75 10.43 24.04
C SER A 38 -15.75 8.92 23.80
N VAL A 39 -15.18 8.16 24.73
CA VAL A 39 -15.15 6.70 24.71
C VAL A 39 -15.72 6.17 26.01
N GLU A 40 -16.74 5.32 25.94
CA GLU A 40 -17.35 4.66 27.08
C GLU A 40 -16.99 3.16 27.04
N PHE A 41 -16.16 2.75 28.00
CA PHE A 41 -15.77 1.36 28.19
C PHE A 41 -16.72 0.64 29.13
N PRO A 42 -17.00 -0.65 28.90
CA PRO A 42 -17.79 -1.47 29.80
C PRO A 42 -17.20 -1.53 31.20
N GLN A 43 -18.00 -2.01 32.16
CA GLN A 43 -17.58 -2.18 33.53
C GLN A 43 -16.36 -3.13 33.63
N THR A 44 -15.35 -2.68 34.36
CA THR A 44 -14.16 -3.48 34.69
C THR A 44 -13.90 -3.46 36.20
N ALA A 45 -13.39 -4.59 36.73
CA ALA A 45 -12.97 -4.75 38.11
C ALA A 45 -11.43 -4.77 38.28
N GLN A 46 -10.69 -4.41 37.23
CA GLN A 46 -9.22 -4.31 37.28
C GLN A 46 -8.81 -3.13 38.15
N ALA A 47 -7.60 -3.19 38.73
CA ALA A 47 -7.06 -2.07 39.51
C ALA A 47 -6.73 -0.83 38.64
N HIS A 48 -6.58 -1.00 37.34
CA HIS A 48 -6.38 0.07 36.38
C HIS A 48 -6.89 -0.33 34.99
N LEU A 49 -7.19 0.66 34.17
CA LEU A 49 -7.49 0.50 32.76
C LEU A 49 -6.46 1.29 31.95
N ASP A 50 -5.73 0.59 31.08
CA ASP A 50 -4.84 1.24 30.11
C ASP A 50 -5.62 1.53 28.83
N VAL A 51 -5.71 2.79 28.46
CA VAL A 51 -6.30 3.25 27.21
C VAL A 51 -5.19 3.80 26.30
N LYS A 52 -5.22 3.40 25.04
CA LYS A 52 -4.14 3.64 24.08
C LYS A 52 -4.69 4.28 22.80
N LEU A 53 -4.00 5.26 22.25
CA LEU A 53 -4.18 5.61 20.84
C LEU A 53 -3.15 4.82 20.02
N PRO A 54 -3.55 4.14 18.93
CA PRO A 54 -2.60 3.41 18.10
C PRO A 54 -1.39 4.24 17.70
N ALA A 55 -0.21 3.67 17.84
CA ALA A 55 1.04 4.24 17.36
C ALA A 55 1.41 3.66 15.98
N TRP A 56 1.08 2.38 15.75
CA TRP A 56 1.26 1.71 14.47
C TRP A 56 -0.08 1.67 13.71
N ARG A 57 -0.01 1.85 12.39
CA ARG A 57 -1.19 1.87 11.53
C ARG A 57 -1.10 0.82 10.42
N THR A 58 -2.18 0.06 10.23
CA THR A 58 -2.34 -0.87 9.10
C THR A 58 -2.26 -0.11 7.77
N GLY A 59 -1.77 -0.75 6.71
CA GLY A 59 -1.63 -0.15 5.38
C GLY A 59 -0.54 0.91 5.26
N ARG A 60 0.02 1.38 6.39
CA ARG A 60 1.21 2.24 6.41
C ARG A 60 2.44 1.48 6.90
N TYR A 61 2.23 0.44 7.72
CA TYR A 61 3.28 -0.42 8.30
C TYR A 61 4.37 0.37 9.05
N GLU A 62 4.04 1.54 9.59
CA GLU A 62 4.98 2.44 10.27
C GLU A 62 4.41 3.00 11.56
N ILE A 63 5.30 3.44 12.46
CA ILE A 63 4.92 4.17 13.66
C ILE A 63 4.59 5.62 13.30
N LEU A 64 3.35 6.01 13.58
CA LEU A 64 2.84 7.36 13.44
C LEU A 64 2.54 7.92 14.83
N ASN A 65 3.27 8.87 15.34
CA ASN A 65 3.08 9.42 16.68
C ASN A 65 1.76 10.22 16.84
N LEU A 66 0.61 9.58 16.56
CA LEU A 66 -0.71 10.21 16.48
C LEU A 66 -1.20 10.73 17.84
N ALA A 67 -0.73 10.14 18.94
CA ALA A 67 -1.02 10.61 20.30
C ALA A 67 -0.59 12.06 20.58
N ASN A 68 0.28 12.65 19.74
CA ASN A 68 0.70 14.04 19.85
C ASN A 68 -0.42 15.05 19.63
N GLY A 69 -1.51 14.63 18.97
CA GLY A 69 -2.71 15.47 18.74
C GLY A 69 -3.71 15.49 19.90
N VAL A 70 -3.55 14.61 20.89
CA VAL A 70 -4.48 14.50 22.02
C VAL A 70 -4.25 15.62 23.03
N ARG A 71 -5.34 16.28 23.45
CA ARG A 71 -5.35 17.32 24.48
C ARG A 71 -6.56 17.15 25.41
N PHE A 72 -6.53 17.77 26.57
CA PHE A 72 -7.62 17.82 27.55
C PHE A 72 -8.19 16.45 27.91
N PHE A 73 -7.31 15.46 28.09
CA PHE A 73 -7.71 14.11 28.47
C PHE A 73 -8.29 14.09 29.88
N GLU A 74 -9.49 13.54 30.03
CA GLU A 74 -10.17 13.31 31.30
C GLU A 74 -10.70 11.88 31.35
N ALA A 75 -10.75 11.32 32.58
CA ALA A 75 -11.39 10.03 32.83
C ALA A 75 -12.37 10.14 33.99
N LYS A 76 -13.55 9.52 33.85
CA LYS A 76 -14.62 9.56 34.85
C LYS A 76 -15.19 8.15 35.07
N ASP A 77 -15.69 7.90 36.28
CA ASP A 77 -16.45 6.69 36.58
C ASP A 77 -17.94 6.83 36.18
N ASP A 78 -18.73 5.77 36.39
CA ASP A 78 -20.17 5.70 36.11
C ASP A 78 -21.01 6.76 36.85
N SER A 79 -20.50 7.31 37.96
CA SER A 79 -21.14 8.40 38.69
C SER A 79 -20.75 9.81 38.21
N GLY A 80 -19.83 9.89 37.23
CA GLY A 80 -19.24 11.14 36.74
C GLY A 80 -18.10 11.69 37.61
N LYS A 81 -17.63 10.94 38.63
CA LYS A 81 -16.49 11.31 39.45
C LYS A 81 -15.20 11.16 38.63
N ALA A 82 -14.33 12.19 38.69
CA ALA A 82 -13.04 12.16 38.06
C ALA A 82 -12.15 11.02 38.62
N LEU A 83 -11.52 10.27 37.73
CA LEU A 83 -10.57 9.22 38.02
C LEU A 83 -9.13 9.74 37.85
N ARG A 84 -8.23 9.28 38.72
CA ARG A 84 -6.79 9.58 38.59
C ARG A 84 -6.23 8.83 37.39
N TRP A 85 -5.45 9.52 36.60
CA TRP A 85 -4.74 8.92 35.48
C TRP A 85 -3.31 9.45 35.36
N GLU A 86 -2.48 8.73 34.64
CA GLU A 86 -1.12 9.13 34.28
C GLU A 86 -0.76 8.60 32.89
N LYS A 87 0.12 9.30 32.18
CA LYS A 87 0.64 8.85 30.90
C LYS A 87 1.87 8.00 31.16
N ILE A 88 1.84 6.69 30.80
CA ILE A 88 2.90 5.73 31.09
C ILE A 88 3.87 5.52 29.92
N ASP A 89 3.48 5.89 28.70
CA ASP A 89 4.32 5.96 27.51
C ASP A 89 3.79 7.01 26.52
N ALA A 90 4.34 7.05 25.30
CA ALA A 90 3.98 8.05 24.29
C ALA A 90 2.52 8.01 23.87
N SER A 91 1.84 6.86 23.96
CA SER A 91 0.49 6.62 23.41
C SER A 91 -0.48 5.99 24.40
N THR A 92 -0.09 5.75 25.67
CA THR A 92 -0.90 5.06 26.68
C THR A 92 -1.15 5.91 27.90
N TRP A 93 -2.43 5.99 28.30
CA TRP A 93 -2.93 6.61 29.53
C TRP A 93 -3.43 5.53 30.47
N ARG A 94 -2.86 5.42 31.67
CA ARG A 94 -3.29 4.51 32.74
C ARG A 94 -4.27 5.20 33.65
N ILE A 95 -5.48 4.64 33.77
CA ILE A 95 -6.55 5.13 34.62
C ILE A 95 -6.62 4.22 35.84
N HIS A 96 -6.50 4.76 37.05
CA HIS A 96 -6.55 4.02 38.30
C HIS A 96 -7.98 3.86 38.80
N LEU A 97 -8.36 2.65 39.19
CA LEU A 97 -9.70 2.27 39.59
C LEU A 97 -9.68 1.78 41.06
N ASP A 98 -10.52 2.41 41.91
CA ASP A 98 -10.68 2.02 43.31
C ASP A 98 -11.72 0.91 43.50
N LYS A 99 -12.63 0.75 42.55
CA LYS A 99 -13.73 -0.23 42.54
C LYS A 99 -14.09 -0.61 41.10
N ALA A 100 -14.88 -1.67 40.95
CA ALA A 100 -15.48 -2.01 39.66
C ALA A 100 -16.39 -0.88 39.17
N THR A 101 -16.17 -0.39 37.95
CA THR A 101 -16.89 0.73 37.36
C THR A 101 -16.82 0.69 35.84
N GLN A 102 -17.76 1.35 35.16
CA GLN A 102 -17.58 1.79 33.78
C GLN A 102 -16.59 2.96 33.76
N VAL A 103 -15.88 3.09 32.66
CA VAL A 103 -14.92 4.20 32.47
C VAL A 103 -15.29 4.98 31.25
N LYS A 104 -15.52 6.27 31.45
CA LYS A 104 -15.68 7.24 30.36
C LYS A 104 -14.41 8.06 30.22
N VAL A 105 -13.91 8.16 28.97
CA VAL A 105 -12.74 8.95 28.61
C VAL A 105 -13.17 10.02 27.65
N ASP A 106 -12.85 11.28 27.96
CA ASP A 106 -13.11 12.43 27.10
C ASP A 106 -11.77 13.08 26.71
N TYR A 107 -11.60 13.49 25.46
CA TYR A 107 -10.42 14.22 24.99
C TYR A 107 -10.71 14.98 23.70
N GLN A 108 -9.89 16.01 23.45
CA GLN A 108 -9.86 16.70 22.17
C GLN A 108 -8.75 16.13 21.28
N ILE A 109 -9.02 16.04 19.98
CA ILE A 109 -8.05 15.61 18.95
C ILE A 109 -7.85 16.71 17.92
N TYR A 110 -6.58 17.05 17.63
CA TYR A 110 -6.21 17.89 16.48
C TYR A 110 -5.98 17.01 15.27
N ALA A 111 -6.71 17.25 14.19
CA ALA A 111 -6.81 16.39 13.02
C ALA A 111 -6.55 17.16 11.72
N ASN A 112 -5.28 17.51 11.44
CA ASN A 112 -4.87 18.15 10.19
C ASN A 112 -3.69 17.40 9.57
N GLU A 113 -3.90 16.10 9.27
CA GLU A 113 -2.87 15.23 8.70
C GLU A 113 -3.41 14.44 7.50
N LEU A 114 -4.01 15.16 6.53
CA LEU A 114 -4.67 14.57 5.36
C LEU A 114 -3.76 13.57 4.62
N GLY A 115 -2.51 13.92 4.38
CA GLY A 115 -1.56 13.09 3.62
C GLY A 115 -1.13 11.80 4.34
N LYS A 116 -1.38 11.68 5.65
CA LYS A 116 -1.15 10.42 6.39
C LYS A 116 -2.31 9.44 6.27
N ARG A 117 -3.47 9.89 5.75
CA ARG A 117 -4.72 9.11 5.67
C ARG A 117 -5.14 8.50 7.01
N ALA A 118 -4.83 9.20 8.11
CA ALA A 118 -5.15 8.78 9.48
C ALA A 118 -6.23 9.66 10.11
N ARG A 119 -6.13 10.97 9.92
CA ARG A 119 -7.06 11.93 10.50
C ARG A 119 -7.03 13.27 9.77
N HIS A 120 -8.21 13.76 9.44
CA HIS A 120 -8.38 15.11 8.91
C HIS A 120 -9.77 15.64 9.25
N ILE A 121 -9.85 16.91 9.60
CA ILE A 121 -11.09 17.66 9.77
C ILE A 121 -10.86 19.03 9.14
N ASP A 122 -11.76 19.48 8.29
CA ASP A 122 -11.86 20.86 7.83
C ASP A 122 -13.33 21.27 7.66
N ASP A 123 -13.61 22.46 7.15
CA ASP A 123 -14.97 23.00 6.98
C ASP A 123 -15.80 22.26 5.94
N SER A 124 -15.22 21.36 5.16
CA SER A 124 -15.88 20.61 4.10
C SER A 124 -16.04 19.12 4.40
N HIS A 125 -15.13 18.51 5.18
CA HIS A 125 -15.19 17.10 5.53
C HIS A 125 -14.35 16.72 6.76
N ALA A 126 -14.57 15.48 7.23
CA ALA A 126 -13.64 14.78 8.11
C ALA A 126 -13.37 13.36 7.57
N PHE A 127 -12.10 13.00 7.50
CA PHE A 127 -11.64 11.63 7.28
C PHE A 127 -11.18 11.03 8.60
N ILE A 128 -11.90 10.01 9.05
CA ILE A 128 -11.78 9.43 10.40
C ILE A 128 -11.30 7.98 10.25
N ASP A 129 -10.00 7.76 10.44
CA ASP A 129 -9.45 6.43 10.68
C ASP A 129 -9.32 6.23 12.19
N ALA A 130 -9.79 5.09 12.71
CA ALA A 130 -9.85 4.87 14.15
C ALA A 130 -8.48 4.97 14.83
N SER A 131 -7.39 4.58 14.15
CA SER A 131 -6.04 4.73 14.68
C SER A 131 -5.64 6.18 14.96
N GLY A 132 -6.26 7.13 14.26
CA GLY A 132 -6.03 8.57 14.43
C GLY A 132 -6.95 9.26 15.43
N PHE A 133 -8.09 8.65 15.75
CA PHE A 133 -9.15 9.28 16.54
C PHE A 133 -9.50 8.53 17.82
N PHE A 134 -9.61 7.20 17.81
CA PHE A 134 -10.30 6.43 18.84
C PHE A 134 -9.32 5.60 19.68
N MET A 135 -9.23 5.95 20.97
CA MET A 135 -8.46 5.17 21.93
C MET A 135 -9.14 3.83 22.21
N PHE A 136 -8.34 2.80 22.40
CA PHE A 136 -8.78 1.46 22.75
C PHE A 136 -8.11 0.95 24.03
N SER A 137 -8.66 -0.13 24.56
CA SER A 137 -8.00 -0.93 25.61
C SER A 137 -7.92 -2.38 25.17
N GLU A 138 -6.80 -3.05 25.39
CA GLU A 138 -6.64 -4.47 25.12
C GLU A 138 -7.69 -5.32 25.85
N SER A 139 -8.16 -4.86 27.03
CA SER A 139 -9.20 -5.56 27.79
C SER A 139 -10.54 -5.61 27.09
N PHE A 140 -10.80 -4.69 26.16
CA PHE A 140 -12.06 -4.55 25.43
C PHE A 140 -11.89 -4.57 23.91
N ARG A 141 -10.72 -5.01 23.41
CA ARG A 141 -10.41 -5.00 21.98
C ARG A 141 -11.35 -5.86 21.15
N GLN A 142 -11.83 -6.96 21.73
CA GLN A 142 -12.72 -7.92 21.05
C GLN A 142 -14.21 -7.66 21.32
N GLU A 143 -14.53 -6.58 22.05
CA GLU A 143 -15.92 -6.23 22.31
C GLU A 143 -16.55 -5.52 21.11
N PRO A 144 -17.85 -5.70 20.87
CA PRO A 144 -18.59 -4.95 19.86
C PRO A 144 -18.46 -3.43 20.07
N VAL A 145 -18.47 -2.71 18.96
CA VAL A 145 -18.21 -1.28 18.93
C VAL A 145 -19.36 -0.55 18.25
N THR A 146 -19.76 0.57 18.84
CA THR A 146 -20.68 1.54 18.21
C THR A 146 -19.98 2.90 18.09
N VAL A 147 -20.06 3.54 16.91
CA VAL A 147 -19.52 4.89 16.65
C VAL A 147 -20.66 5.82 16.31
N ASN A 148 -20.73 6.98 16.98
CA ASN A 148 -21.71 8.03 16.72
C ASN A 148 -21.00 9.33 16.38
N LEU A 149 -21.43 10.01 15.32
CA LEU A 149 -20.86 11.27 14.88
C LEU A 149 -21.88 12.40 15.05
N ASP A 150 -21.44 13.47 15.69
CA ASP A 150 -22.14 14.77 15.71
C ASP A 150 -21.39 15.71 14.77
N VAL A 151 -21.94 15.91 13.59
CA VAL A 151 -21.30 16.62 12.47
C VAL A 151 -22.28 17.63 11.84
N PRO A 152 -21.80 18.61 11.08
CA PRO A 152 -22.66 19.58 10.40
C PRO A 152 -23.79 18.92 9.61
N LYS A 153 -25.00 19.47 9.66
CA LYS A 153 -26.23 18.88 9.07
C LYS A 153 -26.13 18.57 7.58
N ALA A 154 -25.34 19.35 6.85
CA ALA A 154 -25.14 19.16 5.40
C ALA A 154 -24.25 17.95 5.06
N TRP A 155 -23.50 17.45 6.03
CA TRP A 155 -22.56 16.37 5.81
C TRP A 155 -23.27 15.02 5.67
N ARG A 156 -22.62 14.13 4.93
CA ARG A 156 -23.01 12.72 4.75
C ARG A 156 -21.88 11.85 5.24
N SER A 157 -22.20 10.78 5.94
CA SER A 157 -21.20 9.85 6.44
C SER A 157 -21.31 8.52 5.72
N VAL A 158 -20.16 7.94 5.38
CA VAL A 158 -20.04 6.62 4.74
C VAL A 158 -18.85 5.87 5.34
N SER A 159 -18.98 4.56 5.46
CA SER A 159 -17.94 3.64 5.93
C SER A 159 -18.18 2.26 5.35
N GLY A 160 -17.19 1.36 5.39
CA GLY A 160 -17.37 -0.08 5.17
C GLY A 160 -18.24 -0.74 6.24
N MET A 161 -18.33 -0.17 7.44
CA MET A 161 -19.13 -0.68 8.55
C MET A 161 -20.65 -0.68 8.28
N ALA A 162 -21.36 -1.51 9.01
CA ALA A 162 -22.82 -1.49 9.03
C ALA A 162 -23.35 -0.23 9.74
N ASN A 163 -24.48 0.29 9.23
CA ASN A 163 -25.16 1.42 9.86
C ASN A 163 -25.83 1.00 11.18
N ALA A 164 -25.79 1.85 12.20
CA ALA A 164 -26.33 1.61 13.54
C ALA A 164 -27.63 2.39 13.82
N GLY A 165 -28.47 2.57 12.80
CA GLY A 165 -29.80 3.15 12.96
C GLY A 165 -29.90 4.65 12.63
N SER A 166 -28.78 5.36 12.46
CA SER A 166 -28.76 6.72 11.93
C SER A 166 -27.72 6.85 10.82
N LYS A 167 -27.84 7.89 9.98
CA LYS A 167 -26.89 8.13 8.87
C LYS A 167 -25.47 8.46 9.35
N HIS A 168 -25.28 8.72 10.62
CA HIS A 168 -24.02 9.09 11.25
C HIS A 168 -23.61 8.11 12.37
N SER A 169 -24.20 6.92 12.40
CA SER A 169 -23.90 5.89 13.40
C SER A 169 -23.52 4.59 12.72
N PHE A 170 -22.45 3.95 13.22
CA PHE A 170 -21.87 2.74 12.64
C PHE A 170 -21.61 1.68 13.72
N LYS A 171 -21.58 0.40 13.31
CA LYS A 171 -21.25 -0.74 14.17
C LYS A 171 -20.11 -1.55 13.58
N ALA A 172 -19.18 -1.97 14.44
CA ALA A 172 -18.16 -2.93 14.14
C ALA A 172 -18.23 -4.11 15.12
N ALA A 173 -17.74 -5.29 14.69
CA ALA A 173 -17.73 -6.48 15.53
C ALA A 173 -16.75 -6.34 16.70
N ASP A 174 -15.67 -5.58 16.50
CA ASP A 174 -14.61 -5.36 17.46
C ASP A 174 -13.77 -4.11 17.05
N TYR A 175 -12.73 -3.81 17.81
CA TYR A 175 -11.83 -2.69 17.51
C TYR A 175 -10.99 -2.92 16.24
N ASP A 176 -10.63 -4.16 15.91
CA ASP A 176 -9.86 -4.47 14.71
C ASP A 176 -10.67 -4.16 13.43
N VAL A 177 -11.96 -4.48 13.43
CA VAL A 177 -12.88 -4.11 12.36
C VAL A 177 -13.09 -2.59 12.30
N LEU A 178 -13.14 -1.91 13.45
CA LEU A 178 -13.24 -0.44 13.48
C LEU A 178 -12.00 0.23 12.84
N VAL A 179 -10.80 -0.22 13.17
CA VAL A 179 -9.54 0.29 12.58
C VAL A 179 -9.50 0.04 11.07
N ASP A 180 -10.05 -1.08 10.63
CA ASP A 180 -10.10 -1.45 9.21
C ASP A 180 -11.30 -0.84 8.45
N SER A 181 -12.02 0.11 9.05
CA SER A 181 -13.24 0.70 8.49
C SER A 181 -13.26 2.21 8.67
N PRO A 182 -12.44 2.97 7.92
CA PRO A 182 -12.44 4.42 8.02
C PRO A 182 -13.82 4.98 7.67
N ILE A 183 -14.11 6.17 8.21
CA ILE A 183 -15.32 6.91 7.94
C ILE A 183 -14.97 8.17 7.18
N GLU A 184 -15.58 8.36 6.02
CA GLU A 184 -15.63 9.63 5.32
C GLU A 184 -16.93 10.32 5.69
N THR A 185 -16.85 11.56 6.18
CA THR A 185 -18.03 12.36 6.50
C THR A 185 -17.81 13.80 6.03
N GLY A 186 -18.71 14.31 5.19
CA GLY A 186 -18.53 15.64 4.62
C GLY A 186 -19.45 15.96 3.46
N ILE A 187 -19.05 16.96 2.68
CA ILE A 187 -19.68 17.36 1.42
C ILE A 187 -19.00 16.56 0.32
N SER A 188 -19.58 15.43 -0.06
CA SER A 188 -19.04 14.52 -1.06
C SER A 188 -20.10 14.11 -2.08
N GLU A 189 -19.64 13.79 -3.31
CA GLU A 189 -20.46 13.10 -4.30
C GLU A 189 -20.51 11.61 -3.95
N GLN A 190 -21.69 10.98 -4.09
CA GLN A 190 -21.88 9.57 -3.78
C GLN A 190 -22.63 8.89 -4.91
N HIS A 191 -22.02 7.85 -5.52
CA HIS A 191 -22.56 7.10 -6.64
C HIS A 191 -22.63 5.62 -6.27
N LYS A 192 -23.82 5.03 -6.37
CA LYS A 192 -24.07 3.62 -6.02
C LYS A 192 -24.23 2.79 -7.27
N PHE A 193 -23.68 1.59 -7.25
CA PHE A 193 -23.88 0.59 -8.29
C PHE A 193 -23.86 -0.81 -7.68
N ALA A 194 -24.38 -1.79 -8.42
CA ALA A 194 -24.37 -3.18 -8.01
C ALA A 194 -23.80 -4.07 -9.12
N VAL A 195 -23.03 -5.08 -8.75
CA VAL A 195 -22.47 -6.08 -9.67
C VAL A 195 -22.52 -7.44 -8.97
N ASP A 196 -23.04 -8.44 -9.65
CA ASP A 196 -23.11 -9.83 -9.18
C ASP A 196 -23.72 -9.98 -7.78
N GLY A 197 -24.77 -9.19 -7.48
CA GLY A 197 -25.49 -9.23 -6.19
C GLY A 197 -24.75 -8.57 -5.03
N ARG A 198 -23.66 -7.83 -5.27
CA ARG A 198 -22.94 -7.03 -4.28
C ARG A 198 -23.13 -5.55 -4.55
N ASP A 199 -23.15 -4.77 -3.47
CA ASP A 199 -23.32 -3.32 -3.51
C ASP A 199 -21.95 -2.62 -3.49
N TYR A 200 -21.84 -1.59 -4.31
CA TYR A 200 -20.64 -0.74 -4.40
C TYR A 200 -21.00 0.73 -4.32
N GLU A 201 -20.08 1.50 -3.79
CA GLU A 201 -20.26 2.94 -3.66
C GLU A 201 -18.95 3.65 -4.00
N LEU A 202 -19.02 4.64 -4.91
CA LEU A 202 -17.94 5.58 -5.19
C LEU A 202 -18.27 6.89 -4.48
N VAL A 203 -17.40 7.32 -3.58
CA VAL A 203 -17.53 8.55 -2.79
C VAL A 203 -16.37 9.46 -3.15
N ILE A 204 -16.65 10.66 -3.65
CA ILE A 204 -15.62 11.62 -4.07
C ILE A 204 -15.74 12.88 -3.23
N TRP A 205 -14.68 13.21 -2.49
CA TRP A 205 -14.52 14.49 -1.86
C TRP A 205 -13.53 15.35 -2.65
N GLY A 206 -13.90 16.61 -2.83
CA GLY A 206 -13.13 17.60 -3.58
C GLY A 206 -13.51 17.65 -5.06
N GLU A 207 -13.13 18.75 -5.71
CA GLU A 207 -13.36 19.00 -7.12
C GLU A 207 -12.09 18.68 -7.92
N GLY A 208 -12.23 18.07 -9.09
CA GLY A 208 -11.11 17.68 -9.95
C GLY A 208 -11.51 17.52 -11.41
N ASN A 209 -10.54 17.16 -12.26
CA ASN A 209 -10.74 16.91 -13.69
C ASN A 209 -11.10 15.44 -13.98
N TYR A 210 -11.79 14.77 -13.05
CA TYR A 210 -12.25 13.38 -13.18
C TYR A 210 -13.55 13.30 -14.02
N ASP A 211 -13.74 12.15 -14.63
CA ASP A 211 -14.97 11.75 -15.31
C ASP A 211 -15.64 10.62 -14.52
N VAL A 212 -16.75 10.94 -13.84
CA VAL A 212 -17.47 10.00 -12.98
C VAL A 212 -18.05 8.82 -13.76
N ASP A 213 -18.58 9.06 -14.96
CA ASP A 213 -19.18 8.00 -15.78
C ASP A 213 -18.12 6.99 -16.21
N GLN A 214 -16.94 7.46 -16.62
CA GLN A 214 -15.79 6.61 -16.92
C GLN A 214 -15.32 5.83 -15.69
N MET A 215 -15.23 6.48 -14.50
CA MET A 215 -14.87 5.80 -13.27
C MET A 215 -15.85 4.68 -12.92
N LEU A 216 -17.15 4.94 -13.00
CA LEU A 216 -18.20 3.95 -12.71
C LEU A 216 -18.18 2.79 -13.71
N GLU A 217 -17.96 3.05 -14.99
CA GLU A 217 -17.85 2.02 -16.02
C GLU A 217 -16.68 1.08 -15.71
N ASP A 218 -15.50 1.63 -15.44
CA ASP A 218 -14.30 0.81 -15.23
C ASP A 218 -14.28 0.15 -13.84
N LEU A 219 -14.82 0.79 -12.79
CA LEU A 219 -15.00 0.14 -11.49
C LEU A 219 -15.96 -1.06 -11.58
N LYS A 220 -17.04 -0.99 -12.38
CA LYS A 220 -17.91 -2.14 -12.63
C LYS A 220 -17.17 -3.31 -13.28
N LYS A 221 -16.26 -3.04 -14.22
CA LYS A 221 -15.40 -4.07 -14.80
C LYS A 221 -14.39 -4.61 -13.78
N LEU A 222 -13.74 -3.72 -13.04
CA LEU A 222 -12.75 -4.07 -12.04
C LEU A 222 -13.28 -5.03 -10.99
N VAL A 223 -14.45 -4.73 -10.40
CA VAL A 223 -14.96 -5.52 -9.26
C VAL A 223 -15.36 -6.95 -9.64
N THR A 224 -15.44 -7.30 -10.92
CA THR A 224 -15.63 -8.69 -11.36
C THR A 224 -14.33 -9.49 -11.40
N THR A 225 -13.18 -8.84 -11.39
CA THR A 225 -11.88 -9.48 -11.62
C THR A 225 -11.38 -10.30 -10.45
N GLY A 226 -11.93 -10.13 -9.26
CA GLY A 226 -11.58 -10.95 -8.10
C GLY A 226 -11.71 -12.46 -8.37
N SER A 227 -12.73 -12.86 -9.14
CA SER A 227 -12.98 -14.26 -9.53
C SER A 227 -11.89 -14.86 -10.45
N VAL A 228 -10.99 -14.07 -11.02
CA VAL A 228 -9.84 -14.54 -11.78
C VAL A 228 -8.82 -15.26 -10.86
N ILE A 229 -8.74 -14.82 -9.61
CA ILE A 229 -7.76 -15.32 -8.64
C ILE A 229 -8.45 -16.11 -7.53
N TRP A 230 -9.52 -15.59 -6.93
CA TRP A 230 -10.17 -16.14 -5.72
C TRP A 230 -11.55 -16.70 -6.01
N ASP A 231 -11.97 -17.66 -5.18
CA ASP A 231 -13.22 -18.39 -5.38
C ASP A 231 -14.45 -17.65 -4.85
N ASP A 232 -14.26 -16.73 -3.91
CA ASP A 232 -15.34 -15.95 -3.31
C ASP A 232 -14.91 -14.49 -3.01
N TYR A 233 -15.87 -13.69 -2.53
CA TYR A 233 -15.66 -12.29 -2.14
C TYR A 233 -15.95 -12.16 -0.64
N PRO A 234 -14.98 -11.69 0.18
CA PRO A 234 -15.15 -11.65 1.63
C PRO A 234 -15.98 -10.43 2.10
N TYR A 235 -16.85 -9.89 1.24
CA TYR A 235 -17.73 -8.76 1.54
C TYR A 235 -19.03 -8.84 0.73
N GLN A 236 -20.06 -8.10 1.19
CA GLN A 236 -21.31 -7.87 0.45
C GLN A 236 -21.45 -6.44 -0.05
N ARG A 237 -20.71 -5.51 0.54
CA ARG A 237 -20.65 -4.10 0.15
C ARG A 237 -19.19 -3.63 0.16
N TYR A 238 -18.82 -2.80 -0.84
CA TYR A 238 -17.50 -2.18 -0.94
C TYR A 238 -17.58 -0.68 -1.22
N VAL A 239 -16.72 0.13 -0.59
CA VAL A 239 -16.70 1.58 -0.74
C VAL A 239 -15.36 2.05 -1.30
N PHE A 240 -15.39 2.71 -2.45
CA PHE A 240 -14.25 3.45 -2.98
C PHE A 240 -14.35 4.91 -2.51
N MET A 241 -13.47 5.36 -1.63
CA MET A 241 -13.35 6.75 -1.20
C MET A 241 -12.23 7.42 -2.00
N VAL A 242 -12.52 8.55 -2.62
CA VAL A 242 -11.56 9.29 -3.45
C VAL A 242 -11.48 10.73 -2.95
N HIS A 243 -10.28 11.17 -2.62
CA HIS A 243 -9.98 12.58 -2.33
C HIS A 243 -9.29 13.21 -3.55
N ALA A 244 -10.03 14.01 -4.31
CA ALA A 244 -9.51 14.82 -5.40
C ALA A 244 -9.00 16.15 -4.84
N THR A 245 -7.75 16.16 -4.36
CA THR A 245 -7.22 17.27 -3.56
C THR A 245 -5.76 17.57 -3.91
N SER A 246 -5.23 18.67 -3.38
CA SER A 246 -3.83 19.06 -3.51
C SER A 246 -3.07 18.81 -2.21
N GLY A 247 -1.77 18.53 -2.31
CA GLY A 247 -0.90 18.38 -1.13
C GLY A 247 -0.99 17.01 -0.43
N ALA A 248 -1.80 16.08 -0.93
CA ALA A 248 -1.90 14.71 -0.44
C ALA A 248 -1.91 13.72 -1.60
N GLY A 249 -1.49 12.48 -1.34
CA GLY A 249 -1.45 11.43 -2.34
C GLY A 249 -1.23 10.05 -1.74
N GLY A 250 -1.49 9.01 -2.54
CA GLY A 250 -1.40 7.60 -2.17
C GLY A 250 -2.74 7.01 -1.79
N ALA A 251 -2.73 5.75 -1.38
CA ALA A 251 -3.96 5.02 -1.05
C ALA A 251 -3.76 4.13 0.18
N THR A 252 -4.83 3.57 0.70
CA THR A 252 -4.81 2.60 1.80
C THR A 252 -5.96 1.65 1.65
N GLU A 253 -5.62 0.39 1.77
CA GLU A 253 -6.48 -0.76 1.67
C GLU A 253 -7.26 -1.03 2.96
N HIS A 254 -8.49 -1.52 2.80
CA HIS A 254 -9.34 -2.07 3.86
C HIS A 254 -10.10 -3.28 3.32
N LEU A 255 -10.66 -4.13 4.21
CA LEU A 255 -11.36 -5.35 3.79
C LEU A 255 -12.48 -5.07 2.78
N ASN A 256 -13.24 -4.01 3.00
CA ASN A 256 -14.39 -3.67 2.17
C ASN A 256 -14.50 -2.17 1.86
N SER A 257 -13.35 -1.49 1.86
CA SER A 257 -13.24 -0.11 1.39
C SER A 257 -11.81 0.24 1.04
N THR A 258 -11.62 1.37 0.38
CA THR A 258 -10.30 1.98 0.16
C THR A 258 -10.40 3.49 0.20
N ILE A 259 -9.32 4.14 0.60
CA ILE A 259 -9.13 5.58 0.45
C ILE A 259 -8.02 5.86 -0.55
N ILE A 260 -8.32 6.61 -1.60
CA ILE A 260 -7.38 7.01 -2.65
C ILE A 260 -7.29 8.53 -2.65
N GLN A 261 -6.11 9.07 -2.40
CA GLN A 261 -5.82 10.51 -2.46
C GLN A 261 -4.99 10.83 -3.70
N ARG A 262 -5.46 11.79 -4.49
CA ARG A 262 -4.80 12.17 -5.74
C ARG A 262 -4.94 13.67 -6.01
N PRO A 263 -3.89 14.31 -6.60
CA PRO A 263 -4.01 15.69 -7.06
C PRO A 263 -5.19 15.86 -7.99
N ARG A 264 -6.01 16.91 -7.75
CA ARG A 264 -7.28 17.15 -8.43
C ARG A 264 -7.20 17.30 -9.96
N ASP A 265 -6.02 17.63 -10.47
CA ASP A 265 -5.72 17.80 -11.89
C ASP A 265 -5.12 16.54 -12.56
N ARG A 266 -5.06 15.40 -11.83
CA ARG A 266 -4.41 14.16 -12.26
C ARG A 266 -5.37 13.01 -12.55
N PHE A 267 -6.51 13.33 -13.22
CA PHE A 267 -7.49 12.33 -13.66
C PHE A 267 -7.80 12.44 -15.17
N GLY A 268 -7.56 13.60 -15.80
CA GLY A 268 -8.12 13.91 -17.12
C GLY A 268 -7.34 13.32 -18.30
N SER A 269 -6.02 13.11 -18.20
CA SER A 269 -5.27 12.45 -19.28
C SER A 269 -5.38 10.92 -19.17
N ARG A 270 -5.25 10.20 -20.30
CA ARG A 270 -5.25 8.72 -20.27
C ARG A 270 -4.18 8.16 -19.32
N GLU A 271 -2.99 8.74 -19.31
CA GLU A 271 -1.90 8.30 -18.41
C GLU A 271 -2.26 8.54 -16.93
N ASP A 272 -2.82 9.70 -16.61
CA ASP A 272 -3.25 10.01 -15.24
C ASP A 272 -4.43 9.14 -14.83
N TYR A 273 -5.38 8.92 -15.71
CA TYR A 273 -6.52 8.05 -15.45
C TYR A 273 -6.11 6.60 -15.23
N LEU A 274 -5.23 6.06 -16.08
CA LEU A 274 -4.69 4.71 -15.87
C LEU A 274 -3.96 4.58 -14.54
N ALA A 275 -3.22 5.59 -14.12
CA ALA A 275 -2.57 5.59 -12.81
C ALA A 275 -3.58 5.66 -11.65
N PHE A 276 -4.74 6.28 -11.82
CA PHE A 276 -5.82 6.26 -10.85
C PHE A 276 -6.45 4.87 -10.74
N ILE A 277 -6.88 4.30 -11.86
CA ILE A 277 -7.59 3.00 -11.85
C ILE A 277 -6.65 1.85 -11.50
N SER A 278 -5.33 1.94 -11.81
CA SER A 278 -4.31 1.02 -11.33
C SER A 278 -4.23 1.05 -9.80
N THR A 279 -4.19 2.24 -9.18
CA THR A 279 -4.26 2.37 -7.72
C THR A 279 -5.55 1.76 -7.17
N ALA A 280 -6.71 2.04 -7.78
CA ALA A 280 -7.98 1.45 -7.33
C ALA A 280 -7.98 -0.08 -7.44
N THR A 281 -7.33 -0.63 -8.47
CA THR A 281 -7.16 -2.07 -8.66
C THR A 281 -6.24 -2.67 -7.59
N HIS A 282 -5.12 -2.01 -7.29
CA HIS A 282 -4.19 -2.39 -6.22
C HIS A 282 -4.92 -2.51 -4.88
N GLU A 283 -5.61 -1.46 -4.48
CA GLU A 283 -6.34 -1.42 -3.21
C GLU A 283 -7.49 -2.44 -3.17
N PHE A 284 -8.15 -2.68 -4.31
CA PHE A 284 -9.20 -3.68 -4.41
C PHE A 284 -8.67 -5.11 -4.23
N ILE A 285 -7.48 -5.44 -4.76
CA ILE A 285 -6.82 -6.74 -4.57
C ILE A 285 -6.53 -6.99 -3.10
N HIS A 286 -6.17 -5.95 -2.36
CA HIS A 286 -5.91 -6.05 -0.93
C HIS A 286 -7.10 -6.52 -0.09
N THR A 287 -8.32 -6.47 -0.59
CA THR A 287 -9.48 -7.11 0.03
C THR A 287 -9.17 -8.56 0.41
N TRP A 288 -8.45 -9.27 -0.46
CA TRP A 288 -7.97 -10.63 -0.21
C TRP A 288 -6.54 -10.63 0.33
N ASN A 289 -5.57 -10.25 -0.51
CA ASN A 289 -4.14 -10.19 -0.19
C ASN A 289 -3.82 -8.89 0.50
N VAL A 290 -4.00 -8.87 1.69
CA VAL A 290 -3.52 -8.75 3.04
C VAL A 290 -4.67 -8.59 4.05
N LYS A 291 -5.93 -8.42 3.60
CA LYS A 291 -7.05 -8.28 4.54
C LYS A 291 -7.71 -9.60 4.88
N ALA A 292 -8.09 -10.40 3.91
CA ALA A 292 -8.73 -11.69 4.17
C ALA A 292 -7.72 -12.82 4.47
N TYR A 293 -6.50 -12.77 3.91
CA TYR A 293 -5.37 -13.62 4.28
C TYR A 293 -4.08 -12.81 4.24
N ARG A 294 -3.14 -13.10 5.14
CA ARG A 294 -1.92 -12.30 5.31
C ARG A 294 -0.77 -13.08 5.91
N PRO A 295 0.48 -12.57 5.79
CA PRO A 295 1.63 -13.11 6.50
C PRO A 295 1.42 -13.20 8.01
N GLU A 296 1.97 -14.25 8.64
CA GLU A 296 1.78 -14.55 10.07
C GLU A 296 2.32 -13.44 11.01
N GLY A 297 3.38 -12.72 10.62
CA GLY A 297 3.91 -11.58 11.39
C GLY A 297 2.94 -10.39 11.48
N LEU A 298 1.86 -10.40 10.70
CA LEU A 298 0.77 -9.42 10.73
C LEU A 298 -0.49 -9.94 11.44
N VAL A 299 -0.42 -11.06 12.19
CA VAL A 299 -1.58 -11.70 12.85
C VAL A 299 -1.29 -12.01 14.31
N PRO A 300 -2.04 -11.42 15.25
CA PRO A 300 -2.86 -10.21 15.10
C PRO A 300 -1.99 -8.96 14.92
N TYR A 301 -2.56 -7.87 14.47
CA TYR A 301 -1.84 -6.59 14.46
C TYR A 301 -1.53 -6.12 15.89
N ASP A 302 -0.27 -5.69 16.12
CA ASP A 302 0.11 -4.90 17.31
C ASP A 302 0.01 -3.41 16.96
N TYR A 303 -0.95 -2.72 17.54
CA TYR A 303 -1.15 -1.29 17.31
C TYR A 303 -0.18 -0.38 18.06
N THR A 304 0.71 -0.95 18.89
CA THR A 304 1.63 -0.20 19.75
C THR A 304 3.08 -0.29 19.32
N HIS A 305 3.45 -1.32 18.55
CA HIS A 305 4.80 -1.58 18.09
C HIS A 305 4.85 -1.84 16.58
N MET A 306 6.06 -1.85 16.04
CA MET A 306 6.28 -2.27 14.66
C MET A 306 5.91 -3.74 14.47
N ASN A 307 5.14 -4.03 13.42
CA ASN A 307 4.87 -5.38 12.99
C ASN A 307 5.86 -5.74 11.88
N PHE A 308 6.84 -6.59 12.19
CA PHE A 308 7.86 -7.01 11.24
C PHE A 308 7.43 -8.29 10.53
N ASP A 309 7.59 -8.32 9.21
CA ASP A 309 7.35 -9.50 8.41
C ASP A 309 8.31 -9.59 7.22
N LYS A 310 8.68 -10.82 6.83
CA LYS A 310 9.57 -11.10 5.71
C LYS A 310 8.85 -11.29 4.38
N LEU A 311 7.52 -11.21 4.38
CA LEU A 311 6.66 -11.50 3.23
C LEU A 311 5.85 -10.31 2.74
N LEU A 312 6.22 -9.07 3.14
CA LEU A 312 5.56 -7.87 2.59
C LEU A 312 5.70 -7.77 1.07
N TRP A 313 6.71 -8.39 0.47
CA TRP A 313 6.85 -8.49 -0.97
C TRP A 313 5.69 -9.29 -1.62
N ILE A 314 5.08 -10.26 -0.89
CA ILE A 314 3.86 -10.94 -1.33
C ILE A 314 2.66 -10.02 -1.10
N ALA A 315 2.56 -9.40 0.08
CA ALA A 315 1.44 -8.50 0.39
C ALA A 315 1.34 -7.35 -0.61
N GLU A 316 2.45 -6.70 -0.94
CA GLU A 316 2.50 -5.48 -1.76
C GLU A 316 2.94 -5.76 -3.20
N GLY A 317 4.02 -6.53 -3.35
CA GLY A 317 4.60 -6.80 -4.66
C GLY A 317 3.74 -7.69 -5.53
N SER A 318 3.12 -8.74 -4.96
CA SER A 318 2.18 -9.55 -5.73
C SER A 318 0.91 -8.77 -6.08
N THR A 319 0.47 -7.89 -5.20
CA THR A 319 -0.65 -6.98 -5.49
C THR A 319 -0.31 -6.05 -6.65
N SER A 320 0.89 -5.42 -6.64
CA SER A 320 1.39 -4.60 -7.75
C SER A 320 1.56 -5.38 -9.05
N TYR A 321 1.87 -6.67 -8.97
CA TYR A 321 1.92 -7.54 -10.14
C TYR A 321 0.52 -7.82 -10.71
N PHE A 322 -0.45 -8.14 -9.85
CA PHE A 322 -1.80 -8.46 -10.30
C PHE A 322 -2.60 -7.25 -10.76
N GLU A 323 -2.34 -6.04 -10.26
CA GLU A 323 -3.09 -4.84 -10.63
C GLU A 323 -3.08 -4.63 -12.15
N ASP A 324 -1.91 -4.66 -12.79
CA ASP A 324 -1.76 -4.50 -14.23
C ASP A 324 -2.42 -5.65 -15.00
N HIS A 325 -2.31 -6.88 -14.51
CA HIS A 325 -2.92 -8.06 -15.10
C HIS A 325 -4.45 -7.99 -15.11
N LEU A 326 -5.04 -7.61 -13.98
CA LEU A 326 -6.49 -7.53 -13.85
C LEU A 326 -7.06 -6.39 -14.70
N MET A 327 -6.34 -5.28 -14.83
CA MET A 327 -6.75 -4.19 -15.73
C MET A 327 -6.79 -4.61 -17.20
N VAL A 328 -5.82 -5.40 -17.66
CA VAL A 328 -5.84 -5.93 -19.04
C VAL A 328 -6.98 -6.92 -19.22
N ARG A 329 -7.17 -7.85 -18.27
CA ARG A 329 -8.24 -8.85 -18.31
C ARG A 329 -9.64 -8.23 -18.28
N ALA A 330 -9.79 -7.12 -17.59
CA ALA A 330 -11.04 -6.34 -17.53
C ALA A 330 -11.27 -5.47 -18.79
N GLY A 331 -10.28 -5.37 -19.69
CA GLY A 331 -10.33 -4.47 -20.84
C GLY A 331 -10.28 -2.99 -20.47
N ILE A 332 -9.77 -2.66 -19.29
CA ILE A 332 -9.56 -1.28 -18.80
C ILE A 332 -8.28 -0.70 -19.42
N SER A 333 -7.21 -1.51 -19.50
CA SER A 333 -5.98 -1.18 -20.20
C SER A 333 -5.72 -2.11 -21.38
N THR A 334 -5.02 -1.61 -22.38
CA THR A 334 -4.61 -2.38 -23.55
C THR A 334 -3.30 -3.13 -23.29
N THR A 335 -3.01 -4.16 -24.09
CA THR A 335 -1.72 -4.87 -24.03
C THR A 335 -0.54 -3.93 -24.28
N ASP A 336 -0.66 -2.96 -25.18
CA ASP A 336 0.41 -2.01 -25.48
C ASP A 336 0.69 -1.08 -24.28
N GLU A 337 -0.36 -0.62 -23.58
CA GLU A 337 -0.23 0.16 -22.34
C GLU A 337 0.43 -0.65 -21.23
N PHE A 338 0.06 -1.91 -21.09
CA PHE A 338 0.69 -2.86 -20.16
C PHE A 338 2.19 -3.04 -20.47
N LEU A 339 2.55 -3.35 -21.73
CA LEU A 339 3.94 -3.54 -22.13
C LEU A 339 4.78 -2.27 -21.93
N LYS A 340 4.19 -1.09 -22.13
CA LYS A 340 4.84 0.20 -21.84
C LYS A 340 5.10 0.37 -20.33
N THR A 341 4.13 0.02 -19.48
CA THR A 341 4.27 0.07 -18.01
C THR A 341 5.31 -0.92 -17.54
N LEU A 342 5.24 -2.17 -17.97
CA LEU A 342 6.21 -3.22 -17.62
C LEU A 342 7.62 -2.87 -18.10
N THR A 343 7.77 -2.23 -19.27
CA THR A 343 9.06 -1.69 -19.73
C THR A 343 9.65 -0.69 -18.72
N LYS A 344 8.83 0.28 -18.25
CA LYS A 344 9.28 1.26 -17.24
C LYS A 344 9.70 0.56 -15.93
N THR A 345 8.95 -0.43 -15.51
CA THR A 345 9.21 -1.22 -14.29
C THR A 345 10.54 -1.97 -14.38
N VAL A 346 10.77 -2.70 -15.47
CA VAL A 346 12.02 -3.43 -15.71
C VAL A 346 13.22 -2.49 -15.81
N ASN A 347 13.11 -1.39 -16.56
CA ASN A 347 14.18 -0.41 -16.67
C ASN A 347 14.51 0.22 -15.31
N ARG A 348 13.50 0.55 -14.51
CA ARG A 348 13.70 1.07 -13.15
C ARG A 348 14.45 0.08 -12.26
N HIS A 349 14.09 -1.20 -12.31
CA HIS A 349 14.79 -2.26 -11.58
C HIS A 349 16.25 -2.37 -12.01
N LEU A 350 16.53 -2.42 -13.32
CA LEU A 350 17.88 -2.54 -13.85
C LEU A 350 18.78 -1.36 -13.45
N LEU A 351 18.21 -0.17 -13.29
CA LEU A 351 18.90 1.05 -12.87
C LEU A 351 19.04 1.21 -11.34
N THR A 352 18.44 0.33 -10.54
CA THR A 352 18.51 0.38 -9.07
C THR A 352 19.69 -0.44 -8.56
N PRO A 353 20.79 0.16 -8.05
CA PRO A 353 21.95 -0.59 -7.57
C PRO A 353 21.63 -1.50 -6.38
N GLY A 354 20.67 -1.08 -5.54
CA GLY A 354 20.23 -1.82 -4.35
C GLY A 354 19.72 -3.24 -4.65
N ARG A 355 19.20 -3.49 -5.87
CA ARG A 355 18.77 -4.83 -6.30
C ARG A 355 19.86 -5.91 -6.25
N LYS A 356 21.14 -5.51 -6.26
CA LYS A 356 22.30 -6.39 -6.13
C LYS A 356 22.77 -6.58 -4.69
N VAL A 357 22.11 -5.94 -3.73
CA VAL A 357 22.52 -5.89 -2.33
C VAL A 357 21.49 -6.49 -1.42
N GLN A 358 20.21 -6.14 -1.62
CA GLN A 358 19.13 -6.48 -0.71
C GLN A 358 18.15 -7.46 -1.36
N SER A 359 17.79 -8.52 -0.63
CA SER A 359 16.80 -9.51 -1.03
C SER A 359 15.36 -9.03 -0.80
N ALA A 360 14.37 -9.74 -1.35
CA ALA A 360 12.96 -9.47 -1.08
C ALA A 360 12.60 -9.70 0.38
N THR A 361 13.19 -10.71 1.02
CA THR A 361 13.06 -11.01 2.45
C THR A 361 13.57 -9.84 3.30
N GLU A 362 14.77 -9.34 3.02
CA GLU A 362 15.37 -8.21 3.75
C GLU A 362 14.60 -6.91 3.54
N THR A 363 14.24 -6.57 2.30
CA THR A 363 13.49 -5.35 2.02
C THR A 363 12.10 -5.37 2.64
N SER A 364 11.47 -6.55 2.77
CA SER A 364 10.20 -6.70 3.48
C SER A 364 10.34 -6.41 4.97
N PHE A 365 11.37 -6.97 5.60
CA PHE A 365 11.61 -6.80 7.03
C PHE A 365 12.02 -5.37 7.38
N ASP A 366 12.88 -4.76 6.57
CA ASP A 366 13.49 -3.44 6.84
C ASP A 366 12.71 -2.27 6.23
N LYS A 367 11.63 -2.53 5.49
CA LYS A 367 10.93 -1.52 4.67
C LYS A 367 10.62 -0.23 5.41
N TRP A 368 10.18 -0.33 6.64
CA TRP A 368 9.65 0.79 7.41
C TRP A 368 10.62 1.30 8.49
N ILE A 369 11.85 0.79 8.53
CA ILE A 369 12.90 1.28 9.44
C ILE A 369 13.42 2.66 9.00
N GLY A 370 12.98 3.15 7.84
CA GLY A 370 13.18 4.56 7.53
C GLY A 370 14.49 4.87 6.81
N GLN A 371 14.90 4.04 5.86
CA GLN A 371 15.99 4.38 4.96
C GLN A 371 15.51 5.33 3.87
N GLY A 372 15.95 6.57 3.92
CA GLY A 372 15.63 7.60 2.92
C GLY A 372 16.83 8.03 2.08
N GLY A 373 16.56 8.87 1.08
CA GLY A 373 17.58 9.58 0.31
C GLY A 373 18.46 8.72 -0.59
N ASP A 374 19.71 9.13 -0.74
CA ASP A 374 20.67 8.54 -1.66
C ASP A 374 21.10 7.13 -1.24
N HIS A 375 21.27 6.91 0.09
CA HIS A 375 21.64 5.59 0.63
C HIS A 375 20.60 4.52 0.25
N ALA A 376 19.31 4.80 0.46
CA ALA A 376 18.25 3.85 0.14
C ALA A 376 18.25 3.46 -1.34
N ARG A 377 18.44 4.42 -2.25
CA ARG A 377 18.49 4.16 -3.70
C ARG A 377 19.67 3.28 -4.11
N ASN A 378 20.79 3.38 -3.40
CA ASN A 378 22.01 2.67 -3.71
C ASN A 378 22.15 1.30 -3.05
N TYR A 379 21.49 1.08 -1.91
CA TYR A 379 21.68 -0.13 -1.09
C TYR A 379 20.38 -0.88 -0.77
N SER A 380 19.24 -0.28 -1.04
CA SER A 380 17.95 -0.92 -0.80
C SER A 380 17.17 -1.13 -2.09
N THR A 381 16.28 -2.10 -2.08
CA THR A 381 15.27 -2.29 -3.12
C THR A 381 13.88 -1.89 -2.59
N ASN A 382 12.83 -2.16 -3.34
CA ASN A 382 11.48 -1.76 -3.00
C ASN A 382 10.54 -2.96 -3.10
N ILE A 383 9.80 -3.25 -2.04
CA ILE A 383 8.90 -4.43 -1.98
C ILE A 383 7.87 -4.45 -3.10
N TYR A 384 7.38 -3.29 -3.54
CA TYR A 384 6.44 -3.19 -4.65
C TYR A 384 7.11 -3.56 -5.97
N LEU A 385 8.21 -2.89 -6.30
CA LEU A 385 8.95 -3.09 -7.55
C LEU A 385 9.59 -4.48 -7.62
N GLU A 386 10.39 -4.83 -6.62
CA GLU A 386 11.10 -6.11 -6.58
C GLU A 386 10.13 -7.27 -6.45
N GLY A 387 9.17 -7.15 -5.54
CA GLY A 387 8.15 -8.18 -5.34
C GLY A 387 7.26 -8.40 -6.56
N SER A 388 6.92 -7.35 -7.32
CA SER A 388 6.15 -7.52 -8.57
C SER A 388 6.93 -8.28 -9.63
N LEU A 389 8.23 -8.01 -9.77
CA LEU A 389 9.09 -8.70 -10.75
C LEU A 389 9.39 -10.15 -10.34
N ILE A 390 9.55 -10.43 -9.04
CA ILE A 390 9.68 -11.80 -8.52
C ILE A 390 8.37 -12.55 -8.73
N SER A 391 7.21 -11.94 -8.46
CA SER A 391 5.89 -12.53 -8.71
C SER A 391 5.68 -12.86 -10.20
N MET A 392 6.08 -11.95 -11.09
CA MET A 392 6.07 -12.17 -12.54
C MET A 392 6.98 -13.34 -12.94
N ALA A 393 8.21 -13.37 -12.40
CA ALA A 393 9.16 -14.43 -12.72
C ALA A 393 8.64 -15.80 -12.25
N LEU A 394 8.01 -15.86 -11.08
CA LEU A 394 7.38 -17.07 -10.54
C LEU A 394 6.19 -17.50 -11.40
N ASP A 395 5.31 -16.57 -11.78
CA ASP A 395 4.13 -16.88 -12.61
C ASP A 395 4.52 -17.44 -13.99
N ILE A 396 5.47 -16.79 -14.67
CA ILE A 396 5.97 -17.28 -15.97
C ILE A 396 6.70 -18.62 -15.82
N ASP A 397 7.42 -18.86 -14.73
CA ASP A 397 8.05 -20.15 -14.45
C ASP A 397 7.03 -21.27 -14.26
N LEU A 398 5.99 -21.03 -13.45
CA LEU A 398 4.88 -21.94 -13.22
C LEU A 398 4.14 -22.28 -14.53
N LEU A 399 3.75 -21.25 -15.28
CA LEU A 399 3.07 -21.40 -16.56
C LEU A 399 3.92 -22.18 -17.57
N SER A 400 5.19 -21.83 -17.70
CA SER A 400 6.12 -22.51 -18.62
C SER A 400 6.29 -23.99 -18.27
N LYS A 401 6.54 -24.33 -17.00
CA LYS A 401 6.76 -25.70 -16.52
C LYS A 401 5.49 -26.56 -16.55
N SER A 402 4.31 -25.95 -16.48
CA SER A 402 3.01 -26.64 -16.50
C SER A 402 2.30 -26.59 -17.85
N GLN A 403 2.93 -26.00 -18.87
CA GLN A 403 2.30 -25.77 -20.17
C GLN A 403 1.00 -24.96 -20.09
N GLY A 404 1.02 -23.88 -19.28
CA GLY A 404 -0.08 -22.97 -19.10
C GLY A 404 -1.18 -23.41 -18.11
N LYS A 405 -0.99 -24.54 -17.41
CA LYS A 405 -2.03 -25.12 -16.53
C LYS A 405 -2.02 -24.60 -15.10
N GLN A 406 -0.85 -24.18 -14.61
CA GLN A 406 -0.65 -23.67 -13.24
C GLN A 406 -0.02 -22.29 -13.31
N SER A 407 -0.51 -21.39 -12.46
CA SER A 407 -0.10 -19.99 -12.44
C SER A 407 0.07 -19.51 -10.99
N TYR A 408 0.64 -18.34 -10.82
CA TYR A 408 0.76 -17.72 -9.50
C TYR A 408 -0.60 -17.33 -8.90
N ARG A 409 -1.63 -17.16 -9.73
CA ARG A 409 -3.04 -17.02 -9.28
C ARG A 409 -3.51 -18.24 -8.49
N ASP A 410 -3.11 -19.45 -8.89
CA ASP A 410 -3.48 -20.68 -8.18
C ASP A 410 -2.80 -20.77 -6.81
N VAL A 411 -1.58 -20.24 -6.68
CA VAL A 411 -0.89 -20.11 -5.39
C VAL A 411 -1.67 -19.18 -4.45
N HIS A 412 -2.07 -17.99 -4.92
CA HIS A 412 -2.85 -17.03 -4.12
C HIS A 412 -4.23 -17.56 -3.75
N ARG A 413 -4.89 -18.29 -4.65
CA ARG A 413 -6.15 -19.00 -4.36
C ARG A 413 -5.97 -20.03 -3.24
N ALA A 414 -4.90 -20.82 -3.31
CA ALA A 414 -4.60 -21.83 -2.29
C ALA A 414 -4.27 -21.18 -0.94
N LEU A 415 -3.47 -20.10 -0.92
CA LEU A 415 -3.18 -19.35 0.31
C LEU A 415 -4.46 -18.80 0.94
N TYR A 416 -5.35 -18.19 0.16
CA TYR A 416 -6.63 -17.71 0.66
C TYR A 416 -7.48 -18.82 1.25
N ASN A 417 -7.61 -19.97 0.57
CA ASN A 417 -8.45 -21.07 1.02
C ASN A 417 -7.91 -21.76 2.28
N GLN A 418 -6.59 -21.79 2.48
CA GLN A 418 -5.94 -22.52 3.58
C GLN A 418 -5.59 -21.61 4.77
N TYR A 419 -5.28 -20.34 4.53
CA TYR A 419 -4.71 -19.43 5.54
C TYR A 419 -5.51 -18.13 5.71
N LYS A 420 -6.81 -18.13 5.35
CA LYS A 420 -7.65 -16.95 5.63
C LYS A 420 -7.80 -16.69 7.12
N MET A 421 -8.01 -15.42 7.46
CA MET A 421 -8.17 -15.00 8.85
C MET A 421 -9.11 -15.91 9.65
N PRO A 422 -8.79 -16.21 10.93
CA PRO A 422 -7.74 -15.58 11.77
C PRO A 422 -6.34 -16.22 11.66
N HIS A 423 -6.07 -17.04 10.65
CA HIS A 423 -4.78 -17.68 10.44
C HIS A 423 -3.88 -16.79 9.53
N GLY A 424 -2.57 -16.80 9.78
CA GLY A 424 -1.57 -16.22 8.89
C GLY A 424 -0.78 -17.31 8.18
N PHE A 425 -0.04 -16.95 7.12
CA PHE A 425 0.85 -17.87 6.42
C PHE A 425 2.31 -17.48 6.60
N SER A 426 3.18 -18.48 6.70
CA SER A 426 4.63 -18.36 6.75
C SER A 426 5.26 -18.57 5.37
N ALA A 427 6.56 -18.27 5.23
CA ALA A 427 7.33 -18.59 4.03
C ALA A 427 7.33 -20.11 3.73
N ASN A 428 7.30 -20.96 4.76
CA ASN A 428 7.22 -22.41 4.57
C ASN A 428 5.86 -22.85 4.03
N ASP A 429 4.79 -22.19 4.44
CA ASP A 429 3.44 -22.47 3.92
C ASP A 429 3.35 -22.13 2.43
N VAL A 430 3.94 -20.99 2.01
CA VAL A 430 3.99 -20.63 0.58
C VAL A 430 4.78 -21.66 -0.23
N LYS A 431 5.93 -22.11 0.27
CA LYS A 431 6.72 -23.17 -0.38
C LYS A 431 5.96 -24.51 -0.42
N THR A 432 5.24 -24.85 0.64
CA THR A 432 4.38 -26.04 0.69
C THR A 432 3.29 -25.97 -0.38
N VAL A 433 2.58 -24.83 -0.45
CA VAL A 433 1.56 -24.61 -1.49
C VAL A 433 2.15 -24.75 -2.90
N LEU A 434 3.33 -24.16 -3.15
CA LEU A 434 4.02 -24.30 -4.45
C LEU A 434 4.36 -25.75 -4.78
N ASN A 435 4.89 -26.49 -3.80
CA ASN A 435 5.28 -27.89 -3.98
C ASN A 435 4.04 -28.79 -4.21
N ASP A 436 2.98 -28.58 -3.47
CA ASP A 436 1.73 -29.35 -3.59
C ASP A 436 1.03 -29.10 -4.94
N LEU A 437 0.98 -27.85 -5.37
CA LEU A 437 0.39 -27.48 -6.66
C LEU A 437 1.18 -28.05 -7.84
N THR A 438 2.50 -28.04 -7.76
CA THR A 438 3.36 -28.34 -8.92
C THR A 438 3.95 -29.75 -8.93
N GLY A 439 3.97 -30.43 -7.78
CA GLY A 439 4.73 -31.67 -7.57
C GLY A 439 6.25 -31.48 -7.66
N ARG A 440 6.75 -30.25 -7.47
CA ARG A 440 8.17 -29.88 -7.61
C ARG A 440 8.65 -29.13 -6.36
N ASP A 441 9.92 -29.29 -6.01
CA ASP A 441 10.55 -28.54 -4.93
C ASP A 441 10.97 -27.14 -5.41
N TYR A 442 10.38 -26.11 -4.82
CA TYR A 442 10.67 -24.69 -5.07
C TYR A 442 11.65 -24.09 -4.04
N SER A 443 12.25 -24.88 -3.15
CA SER A 443 13.16 -24.39 -2.11
C SER A 443 14.39 -23.67 -2.67
N GLN A 444 15.01 -24.22 -3.73
CA GLN A 444 16.16 -23.59 -4.36
C GLN A 444 15.77 -22.33 -5.13
N TRP A 445 14.64 -22.36 -5.86
CA TRP A 445 14.12 -21.18 -6.54
C TRP A 445 13.86 -20.02 -5.54
N TRP A 446 13.30 -20.37 -4.38
CA TRP A 446 13.04 -19.41 -3.32
C TRP A 446 14.33 -18.83 -2.75
N ALA A 447 15.32 -19.67 -2.44
CA ALA A 447 16.62 -19.24 -1.94
C ALA A 447 17.33 -18.27 -2.90
N ASP A 448 17.23 -18.51 -4.21
CA ASP A 448 17.92 -17.73 -5.24
C ASP A 448 17.20 -16.41 -5.60
N ASN A 449 15.87 -16.34 -5.43
CA ASN A 449 15.08 -15.20 -5.92
C ASN A 449 14.38 -14.40 -4.82
N VAL A 450 14.22 -14.98 -3.62
CA VAL A 450 13.51 -14.35 -2.50
C VAL A 450 14.45 -14.05 -1.34
N ASP A 451 15.25 -15.04 -0.91
CA ASP A 451 16.18 -14.91 0.22
C ASP A 451 17.54 -14.34 -0.17
N ALA A 452 17.87 -14.34 -1.45
CA ALA A 452 19.01 -13.64 -2.04
C ALA A 452 18.53 -12.48 -2.94
N PRO A 453 19.42 -11.51 -3.27
CA PRO A 453 19.15 -10.51 -4.30
C PRO A 453 18.80 -11.19 -5.62
N ALA A 454 17.59 -11.00 -6.13
CA ALA A 454 17.07 -11.72 -7.29
C ALA A 454 17.85 -11.40 -8.56
N ALA A 455 18.33 -12.44 -9.25
CA ALA A 455 19.08 -12.36 -10.51
C ALA A 455 18.19 -12.77 -11.70
N ILE A 456 17.11 -12.02 -11.95
CA ILE A 456 16.15 -12.31 -13.01
C ILE A 456 16.78 -12.07 -14.39
N ASP A 457 16.88 -13.11 -15.21
CA ASP A 457 17.20 -13.00 -16.63
C ASP A 457 15.94 -12.64 -17.42
N PHE A 458 15.73 -11.34 -17.63
CA PHE A 458 14.53 -10.84 -18.31
C PHE A 458 14.45 -11.26 -19.78
N ASP A 459 15.58 -11.41 -20.48
CA ASP A 459 15.59 -11.82 -21.88
C ASP A 459 15.11 -13.28 -22.00
N ALA A 460 15.64 -14.18 -21.17
CA ALA A 460 15.19 -15.57 -21.12
C ALA A 460 13.75 -15.70 -20.60
N LEU A 461 13.34 -14.86 -19.64
CA LEU A 461 12.00 -14.87 -19.07
C LEU A 461 10.94 -14.46 -20.11
N PHE A 462 11.14 -13.32 -20.78
CA PHE A 462 10.19 -12.80 -21.75
C PHE A 462 10.12 -13.64 -23.02
N ALA A 463 11.23 -14.26 -23.42
CA ALA A 463 11.23 -15.20 -24.55
C ALA A 463 10.22 -16.35 -24.36
N LYS A 464 9.99 -16.83 -23.12
CA LYS A 464 9.02 -17.91 -22.85
C LYS A 464 7.58 -17.54 -23.24
N VAL A 465 7.24 -16.25 -23.19
CA VAL A 465 5.91 -15.73 -23.51
C VAL A 465 5.88 -14.95 -24.84
N GLY A 466 6.88 -15.13 -25.69
CA GLY A 466 6.93 -14.53 -27.03
C GLY A 466 7.18 -13.02 -27.04
N LEU A 467 7.82 -12.49 -25.98
CA LEU A 467 8.22 -11.09 -25.89
C LEU A 467 9.75 -10.95 -25.95
N GLU A 468 10.24 -9.79 -26.32
CA GLU A 468 11.66 -9.44 -26.32
C GLU A 468 11.92 -8.02 -25.79
N LEU A 469 13.02 -7.85 -25.05
CA LEU A 469 13.54 -6.52 -24.68
C LEU A 469 14.44 -6.00 -25.79
N LYS A 470 13.90 -5.11 -26.61
CA LYS A 470 14.55 -4.59 -27.80
C LYS A 470 14.94 -3.13 -27.66
N ARG A 471 16.17 -2.81 -28.01
CA ARG A 471 16.55 -1.40 -28.16
C ARG A 471 16.04 -0.89 -29.52
N PRO A 472 15.42 0.31 -29.58
CA PRO A 472 15.08 0.94 -30.86
C PRO A 472 16.32 1.04 -31.76
N LYS A 473 16.16 0.74 -33.06
CA LYS A 473 17.27 0.73 -34.01
C LYS A 473 17.97 2.09 -34.16
N ASP A 474 17.23 3.16 -33.87
CA ASP A 474 17.65 4.57 -33.93
C ASP A 474 18.08 5.14 -32.56
N ALA A 475 18.07 4.31 -31.50
CA ALA A 475 18.50 4.74 -30.18
C ALA A 475 19.99 5.12 -30.21
N LYS A 476 20.26 6.38 -29.89
CA LYS A 476 21.62 6.90 -29.75
C LYS A 476 22.13 6.65 -28.35
N ALA A 477 23.38 6.27 -28.22
CA ALA A 477 24.04 6.24 -26.93
C ALA A 477 24.09 7.66 -26.35
N VAL A 478 23.45 7.89 -25.24
CA VAL A 478 23.48 9.18 -24.53
C VAL A 478 24.55 9.11 -23.46
N ALA A 479 25.44 10.09 -23.48
CA ALA A 479 26.45 10.24 -22.43
C ALA A 479 25.77 10.55 -21.09
N SER A 480 26.21 9.87 -20.01
CA SER A 480 25.64 10.00 -18.69
C SER A 480 26.71 10.18 -17.62
N VAL A 481 26.42 10.97 -16.61
CA VAL A 481 27.21 11.03 -15.38
C VAL A 481 26.74 10.03 -14.32
N ASP A 482 25.65 9.30 -14.54
CA ASP A 482 25.02 8.39 -13.58
C ASP A 482 24.60 9.06 -12.27
N ALA A 483 24.09 10.28 -12.38
CA ALA A 483 23.58 11.04 -11.26
C ALA A 483 22.29 11.79 -11.64
N MET A 484 21.46 12.06 -10.65
CA MET A 484 20.30 12.93 -10.78
C MET A 484 20.61 14.28 -10.15
N ALA A 485 20.13 15.34 -10.78
CA ALA A 485 20.29 16.70 -10.29
C ALA A 485 18.96 17.44 -10.32
N LYS A 486 18.80 18.40 -9.43
CA LYS A 486 17.70 19.37 -9.46
C LYS A 486 18.27 20.78 -9.42
N ASN A 487 17.53 21.70 -10.02
CA ASN A 487 17.86 23.12 -9.93
C ASN A 487 17.53 23.64 -8.52
N THR A 488 18.52 24.22 -7.85
CA THR A 488 18.38 24.85 -6.54
C THR A 488 18.86 26.30 -6.58
N GLY A 489 18.24 27.11 -7.43
CA GLY A 489 18.62 28.49 -7.71
C GLY A 489 19.42 28.61 -9.01
N GLU A 490 20.68 29.05 -8.94
CA GLU A 490 21.52 29.26 -10.14
C GLU A 490 22.32 28.00 -10.54
N LEU A 491 22.44 27.00 -9.65
CA LEU A 491 23.25 25.80 -9.86
C LEU A 491 22.43 24.51 -9.79
N LEU A 492 22.92 23.48 -10.47
CA LEU A 492 22.40 22.14 -10.38
C LEU A 492 22.99 21.42 -9.17
N THR A 493 22.16 20.98 -8.25
CA THR A 493 22.56 20.20 -7.08
C THR A 493 22.29 18.72 -7.32
N LEU A 494 23.28 17.86 -7.11
CA LEU A 494 23.12 16.43 -7.20
C LEU A 494 22.19 15.93 -6.08
N THR A 495 21.14 15.22 -6.46
CA THR A 495 20.15 14.65 -5.53
C THR A 495 20.29 13.14 -5.37
N HIS A 496 20.99 12.50 -6.30
CA HIS A 496 21.34 11.09 -6.28
C HIS A 496 22.59 10.87 -7.12
N VAL A 497 23.52 10.06 -6.57
CA VAL A 497 24.71 9.58 -7.29
C VAL A 497 24.64 8.06 -7.29
N ARG A 498 24.47 7.46 -8.47
CA ARG A 498 24.31 6.01 -8.61
C ARG A 498 25.60 5.30 -8.21
N ARG A 499 25.52 4.35 -7.27
CA ARG A 499 26.66 3.54 -6.83
C ARG A 499 27.30 2.84 -8.02
N ASP A 500 28.61 2.83 -8.05
CA ASP A 500 29.46 2.26 -9.10
C ASP A 500 29.33 2.95 -10.47
N GLY A 501 28.54 4.05 -10.58
CA GLY A 501 28.41 4.86 -11.80
C GLY A 501 29.53 5.88 -11.98
N ALA A 502 29.48 6.63 -13.09
CA ALA A 502 30.52 7.57 -13.49
C ALA A 502 30.81 8.66 -12.43
N ALA A 503 29.76 9.31 -11.92
CA ALA A 503 29.91 10.34 -10.86
C ALA A 503 30.44 9.75 -9.56
N TRP A 504 29.99 8.54 -9.20
CA TRP A 504 30.47 7.83 -8.01
C TRP A 504 31.97 7.53 -8.10
N GLN A 505 32.44 7.00 -9.22
CA GLN A 505 33.86 6.69 -9.47
C GLN A 505 34.73 7.97 -9.46
N ALA A 506 34.15 9.10 -9.85
CA ALA A 506 34.81 10.41 -9.82
C ALA A 506 34.79 11.07 -8.43
N GLY A 507 34.19 10.44 -7.41
CA GLY A 507 34.09 10.97 -6.05
C GLY A 507 33.07 12.10 -5.87
N LEU A 508 32.11 12.24 -6.80
CA LEU A 508 30.95 13.13 -6.61
C LEU A 508 29.94 12.48 -5.66
N THR A 509 29.19 13.31 -4.94
CA THR A 509 28.17 12.87 -3.98
C THR A 509 26.93 13.77 -4.02
N THR A 510 25.89 13.39 -3.30
CA THR A 510 24.71 14.24 -3.08
C THR A 510 25.10 15.56 -2.45
N ASP A 511 24.31 16.60 -2.75
CA ASP A 511 24.51 18.00 -2.36
C ASP A 511 25.71 18.72 -3.04
N ASP A 512 26.50 18.03 -3.87
CA ASP A 512 27.45 18.70 -4.73
C ASP A 512 26.70 19.59 -5.73
N LYS A 513 27.09 20.85 -5.83
CA LYS A 513 26.56 21.84 -6.77
C LYS A 513 27.46 21.92 -7.98
N ILE A 514 26.98 21.46 -9.14
CA ILE A 514 27.76 21.42 -10.38
C ILE A 514 27.84 22.83 -10.96
N VAL A 515 29.05 23.29 -11.19
CA VAL A 515 29.35 24.62 -11.72
C VAL A 515 29.65 24.57 -13.22
N ALA A 516 30.57 23.69 -13.65
CA ALA A 516 31.01 23.61 -15.02
C ALA A 516 31.42 22.19 -15.44
N ILE A 517 31.27 21.89 -16.73
CA ILE A 517 31.86 20.71 -17.38
C ILE A 517 32.82 21.22 -18.46
N ASN A 518 34.11 20.80 -18.40
CA ASN A 518 35.16 21.27 -19.28
C ASN A 518 35.21 22.81 -19.36
N LYS A 519 35.11 23.49 -18.21
CA LYS A 519 35.09 24.95 -18.04
C LYS A 519 33.90 25.68 -18.67
N LYS A 520 32.88 24.94 -19.17
CA LYS A 520 31.62 25.52 -19.64
C LYS A 520 30.59 25.42 -18.52
N HIS A 521 29.96 26.54 -18.18
CA HIS A 521 28.90 26.58 -17.18
C HIS A 521 27.79 25.61 -17.53
N VAL A 522 27.39 24.81 -16.56
CA VAL A 522 26.25 23.87 -16.68
C VAL A 522 24.96 24.67 -16.49
N GLY A 523 24.06 24.61 -17.46
CA GLY A 523 22.76 25.26 -17.39
C GLY A 523 21.82 24.64 -16.34
N LYS A 524 20.52 24.77 -16.56
CA LYS A 524 19.51 24.25 -15.66
C LYS A 524 19.20 22.76 -15.88
N ASP A 525 19.78 22.14 -16.89
CA ASP A 525 19.58 20.73 -17.27
C ASP A 525 20.92 20.05 -17.50
N LEU A 526 21.20 19.07 -16.66
CA LEU A 526 22.44 18.30 -16.72
C LEU A 526 22.50 17.45 -18.01
N THR A 527 21.38 16.87 -18.43
CA THR A 527 21.31 16.04 -19.64
C THR A 527 21.60 16.87 -20.90
N ALA A 528 20.98 18.03 -21.02
CA ALA A 528 21.24 18.96 -22.12
C ALA A 528 22.73 19.40 -22.18
N SER A 529 23.36 19.54 -21.03
CA SER A 529 24.79 19.90 -20.94
C SER A 529 25.72 18.77 -21.43
N LEU A 530 25.22 17.55 -21.57
CA LEU A 530 25.96 16.37 -22.01
C LEU A 530 25.72 15.99 -23.48
N GLU A 531 24.79 16.63 -24.19
CA GLU A 531 24.39 16.26 -25.57
C GLU A 531 25.55 16.26 -26.60
N THR A 532 26.58 17.06 -26.37
CA THR A 532 27.74 17.17 -27.29
C THR A 532 28.81 16.12 -27.00
N PHE A 533 28.68 15.35 -25.92
CA PHE A 533 29.65 14.34 -25.50
C PHE A 533 29.21 12.93 -25.88
N LYS A 534 30.16 12.01 -25.85
CA LYS A 534 29.93 10.58 -26.07
C LYS A 534 30.28 9.80 -24.81
N ALA A 535 29.67 8.63 -24.67
CA ALA A 535 30.09 7.66 -23.67
C ALA A 535 31.59 7.33 -23.85
N GLY A 536 32.33 7.28 -22.75
CA GLY A 536 33.78 7.11 -22.73
C GLY A 536 34.58 8.42 -22.79
N ASP A 537 33.96 9.56 -23.10
CA ASP A 537 34.64 10.84 -23.04
C ASP A 537 35.08 11.18 -21.61
N LYS A 538 36.29 11.71 -21.49
CA LYS A 538 36.84 12.15 -20.23
C LYS A 538 36.60 13.65 -20.09
N VAL A 539 35.85 14.04 -19.06
CA VAL A 539 35.49 15.45 -18.81
C VAL A 539 35.96 15.88 -17.42
N THR A 540 36.28 17.17 -17.30
CA THR A 540 36.54 17.81 -16.00
C THR A 540 35.22 18.39 -15.49
N VAL A 541 34.89 18.12 -14.23
CA VAL A 541 33.70 18.66 -13.57
C VAL A 541 34.15 19.55 -12.43
N ASP A 542 33.78 20.83 -12.50
CA ASP A 542 33.97 21.80 -11.42
C ASP A 542 32.67 21.87 -10.60
N PHE A 543 32.78 21.72 -9.27
CA PHE A 543 31.64 21.66 -8.37
C PHE A 543 31.95 22.35 -7.03
N ILE A 544 30.88 22.74 -6.32
CA ILE A 544 30.98 23.30 -4.98
C ILE A 544 30.48 22.24 -3.99
N ARG A 545 31.34 21.88 -3.04
CA ARG A 545 31.04 21.03 -1.89
C ARG A 545 31.32 21.79 -0.61
N ARG A 546 30.28 21.97 0.26
CA ARG A 546 30.42 22.72 1.53
C ARG A 546 31.12 24.05 1.33
N ASP A 547 30.61 24.82 0.37
CA ASP A 547 31.10 26.17 -0.02
C ASP A 547 32.54 26.24 -0.55
N THR A 548 33.17 25.10 -0.82
CA THR A 548 34.51 25.02 -1.41
C THR A 548 34.42 24.54 -2.87
N LEU A 549 34.98 25.33 -3.78
CA LEU A 549 35.11 24.95 -5.18
C LEU A 549 36.18 23.87 -5.33
N GLN A 550 35.80 22.81 -6.00
CA GLN A 550 36.61 21.62 -6.27
C GLN A 550 36.50 21.23 -7.74
N SER A 551 37.41 20.40 -8.20
CA SER A 551 37.40 19.85 -9.55
C SER A 551 37.73 18.38 -9.52
N THR A 552 37.07 17.58 -10.35
CA THR A 552 37.39 16.17 -10.56
C THR A 552 37.32 15.80 -12.02
N THR A 553 37.91 14.66 -12.37
CA THR A 553 37.79 14.10 -13.71
C THR A 553 36.83 12.93 -13.70
N LEU A 554 35.89 12.91 -14.64
CA LEU A 554 34.86 11.93 -14.81
C LEU A 554 34.93 11.33 -16.21
N VAL A 555 34.78 9.99 -16.30
CA VAL A 555 34.59 9.30 -17.58
C VAL A 555 33.11 9.05 -17.77
N LEU A 556 32.52 9.65 -18.80
CA LEU A 556 31.08 9.56 -19.05
C LEU A 556 30.68 8.11 -19.35
N SER A 557 29.65 7.66 -18.71
CA SER A 557 29.05 6.34 -18.94
C SER A 557 28.11 6.37 -20.13
N ASN A 558 27.61 5.19 -20.45
CA ASN A 558 26.58 4.99 -21.45
C ASN A 558 25.26 4.62 -20.76
N ASP A 559 24.24 5.41 -20.96
CA ASP A 559 22.91 5.16 -20.39
C ASP A 559 22.04 4.25 -21.29
N PHE A 560 22.62 3.14 -21.74
CA PHE A 560 21.99 2.25 -22.71
C PHE A 560 20.71 1.56 -22.21
N ASP A 561 20.55 1.37 -20.91
CA ASP A 561 19.45 0.55 -20.39
C ASP A 561 18.11 1.30 -20.33
N LYS A 562 18.11 2.63 -20.41
CA LYS A 562 16.88 3.45 -20.40
C LYS A 562 16.02 3.30 -21.66
N ASP A 563 16.60 2.88 -22.78
CA ASP A 563 15.92 2.88 -24.08
C ASP A 563 15.38 1.52 -24.52
N LYS A 564 15.56 0.48 -23.71
CA LYS A 564 14.97 -0.82 -24.01
C LYS A 564 13.45 -0.75 -23.90
N LYS A 565 12.76 -1.36 -24.88
CA LYS A 565 11.29 -1.52 -24.91
C LYS A 565 10.96 -3.00 -24.96
N LEU A 566 9.98 -3.38 -24.15
CA LEU A 566 9.39 -4.70 -24.24
C LEU A 566 8.37 -4.70 -25.39
N VAL A 567 8.60 -5.58 -26.35
CA VAL A 567 7.77 -5.70 -27.56
C VAL A 567 7.46 -7.17 -27.85
N ALA A 568 6.41 -7.41 -28.63
CA ALA A 568 6.13 -8.74 -29.14
C ALA A 568 7.26 -9.19 -30.07
N ASN A 569 7.76 -10.42 -29.87
CA ASN A 569 8.69 -11.04 -30.80
C ASN A 569 7.93 -11.44 -32.06
N GLU A 570 8.35 -10.92 -33.22
CA GLU A 570 7.69 -11.19 -34.52
C GLU A 570 7.70 -12.69 -34.87
N ASP A 571 8.74 -13.42 -34.41
CA ASP A 571 8.95 -14.85 -34.65
C ASP A 571 8.41 -15.73 -33.50
N ALA A 572 7.52 -15.20 -32.64
CA ALA A 572 6.97 -15.96 -31.53
C ALA A 572 6.24 -17.22 -32.01
N THR A 573 6.58 -18.36 -31.40
CA THR A 573 5.95 -19.64 -31.71
C THR A 573 4.51 -19.73 -31.19
N ALA A 574 3.74 -20.67 -31.70
CA ALA A 574 2.38 -20.92 -31.22
C ALA A 574 2.34 -21.26 -29.72
N GLU A 575 3.35 -21.98 -29.21
CA GLU A 575 3.48 -22.31 -27.79
C GLU A 575 3.73 -21.07 -26.94
N GLN A 576 4.65 -20.19 -27.36
CA GLN A 576 4.93 -18.93 -26.67
C GLN A 576 3.70 -18.01 -26.65
N MET A 577 2.96 -17.91 -27.74
CA MET A 577 1.72 -17.15 -27.83
C MET A 577 0.61 -17.74 -26.94
N ALA A 578 0.54 -19.07 -26.82
CA ALA A 578 -0.38 -19.74 -25.91
C ALA A 578 -0.03 -19.48 -24.44
N LEU A 579 1.25 -19.48 -24.10
CA LEU A 579 1.72 -19.11 -22.75
C LEU A 579 1.43 -17.65 -22.43
N PHE A 580 1.61 -16.74 -23.39
CA PHE A 580 1.21 -15.33 -23.23
C PHE A 580 -0.29 -15.21 -22.91
N LYS A 581 -1.14 -15.93 -23.65
CA LYS A 581 -2.58 -15.94 -23.40
C LYS A 581 -2.93 -16.52 -22.02
N ALA A 582 -2.27 -17.59 -21.59
CA ALA A 582 -2.45 -18.16 -20.26
C ALA A 582 -2.03 -17.16 -19.17
N TRP A 583 -0.95 -16.41 -19.42
CA TRP A 583 -0.42 -15.38 -18.55
C TRP A 583 -1.37 -14.17 -18.47
N MET A 584 -1.65 -13.50 -19.60
CA MET A 584 -2.35 -12.22 -19.65
C MET A 584 -3.89 -12.33 -19.76
N GLY A 585 -4.41 -13.50 -20.17
CA GLY A 585 -5.86 -13.68 -20.42
C GLY A 585 -6.35 -13.10 -21.74
N VAL A 586 -5.47 -12.50 -22.53
CA VAL A 586 -5.76 -11.92 -23.86
C VAL A 586 -4.81 -12.49 -24.90
N ASP A 587 -5.16 -12.36 -26.17
CA ASP A 587 -4.33 -12.87 -27.25
C ASP A 587 -2.97 -12.13 -27.34
N HIS A 588 -1.94 -12.86 -27.78
CA HIS A 588 -0.64 -12.26 -28.05
C HIS A 588 -0.75 -11.18 -29.14
N PRO A 589 0.01 -10.06 -29.04
CA PRO A 589 -0.10 -8.94 -29.99
C PRO A 589 0.03 -9.33 -31.48
N ASN A 590 0.78 -10.37 -31.80
CA ASN A 590 0.90 -10.87 -33.18
C ASN A 590 -0.41 -11.49 -33.72
N LEU A 591 -1.30 -11.98 -32.85
CA LEU A 591 -2.61 -12.51 -33.25
C LEU A 591 -3.68 -11.42 -33.33
N ALA A 592 -3.56 -10.38 -32.52
CA ALA A 592 -4.49 -9.26 -32.52
C ALA A 592 -4.38 -8.36 -33.78
N LYS A 593 -3.28 -8.49 -34.55
CA LYS A 593 -3.03 -7.73 -35.81
C LYS A 593 -3.55 -8.43 -37.05
N LYS A 594 -4.04 -9.66 -36.94
CA LYS A 594 -4.66 -10.44 -38.02
C LYS A 594 -6.17 -10.34 -37.95
#